data_79e5787b476db1c2ecc8ac46b33349a3
#
_entry.id   79e5787b476db1c2ecc8ac46b33349a3
#
_cell.length_a   1.000
_cell.length_b   1.000
_cell.length_c   1.000
_cell.angle_alpha   90.00
_cell.angle_beta   90.00
_cell.angle_gamma   90.00
#
_symmetry.space_group_name_H-M   'P 1'
#
loop_
_entity.id
_entity.type
_entity.pdbx_description
1 polymer ?
#
loop_
_entity_poly.entity_id
_entity_poly.type
_entity_poly.pdbx_seq_one_letter_code
_entity_poly.pdbx_strand_id
1 'polypeptide(L)'
;MQDAITNVINKSDVQGLYLDTTSMTSLEQYFTSGELRVKAAATISANASSIIKEAVAKSLLYSDITRPGGNMYTTRRYAACIRDLDYYLRYSTYAMLAGDTSILDERVLNGLKETYNSLCVPIGATVQAIQAMKEVTASLVGPDAGKEMGVYFDYICSGLGN
;
A
#
# COMPACT_ATOMS: atom_id res chain seq x y z
N MET A 1 -0.53 3.81 15.38
CA MET A 1 -1.54 3.52 14.34
C MET A 1 -2.76 4.38 14.59
N GLN A 2 -3.10 5.24 13.65
CA GLN A 2 -4.28 6.10 13.68
C GLN A 2 -5.30 5.62 12.65
N ASP A 3 -6.51 6.17 12.70
CA ASP A 3 -7.54 6.02 11.69
C ASP A 3 -8.11 7.39 11.31
N ALA A 4 -8.94 7.45 10.28
CA ALA A 4 -9.52 8.70 9.80
C ALA A 4 -10.29 9.47 10.89
N ILE A 5 -10.96 8.75 11.80
CA ILE A 5 -11.74 9.35 12.88
C ILE A 5 -10.79 9.97 13.91
N THR A 6 -9.85 9.19 14.41
CA THR A 6 -8.85 9.63 15.39
C THR A 6 -8.02 10.81 14.86
N ASN A 7 -7.66 10.77 13.57
CA ASN A 7 -6.90 11.84 12.93
C ASN A 7 -7.69 13.17 12.92
N VAL A 8 -8.96 13.12 12.55
CA VAL A 8 -9.83 14.31 12.54
C VAL A 8 -10.02 14.86 13.96
N ILE A 9 -10.31 14.00 14.95
CA ILE A 9 -10.49 14.39 16.34
C ILE A 9 -9.22 15.04 16.89
N ASN A 10 -8.06 14.40 16.72
CA ASN A 10 -6.79 14.89 17.26
C ASN A 10 -6.43 16.29 16.73
N LYS A 11 -6.72 16.58 15.46
CA LYS A 11 -6.46 17.91 14.88
C LYS A 11 -7.24 19.02 15.60
N SER A 12 -8.47 18.77 15.97
CA SER A 12 -9.29 19.74 16.71
C SER A 12 -8.94 19.77 18.19
N ASP A 13 -8.68 18.61 18.80
CA ASP A 13 -8.36 18.49 20.23
C ASP A 13 -7.07 19.24 20.59
N VAL A 14 -6.01 19.10 19.80
CA VAL A 14 -4.74 19.82 20.00
C VAL A 14 -4.92 21.35 20.01
N GLN A 15 -5.94 21.84 19.31
CA GLN A 15 -6.26 23.27 19.23
C GLN A 15 -7.30 23.70 20.28
N GLY A 16 -7.86 22.77 21.05
CA GLY A 16 -8.95 23.03 21.99
C GLY A 16 -10.26 23.49 21.32
N LEU A 17 -10.49 23.04 20.08
CA LEU A 17 -11.63 23.44 19.25
C LEU A 17 -12.62 22.30 19.05
N TYR A 18 -13.90 22.67 18.82
CA TYR A 18 -14.89 21.72 18.31
C TYR A 18 -14.60 21.39 16.85
N LEU A 19 -15.11 20.22 16.37
CA LEU A 19 -15.02 19.84 14.97
C LEU A 19 -15.73 20.88 14.09
N ASP A 20 -15.01 21.40 13.11
CA ASP A 20 -15.55 22.34 12.13
C ASP A 20 -16.28 21.61 10.97
N THR A 21 -16.87 22.37 10.08
CA THR A 21 -17.60 21.84 8.91
C THR A 21 -16.70 20.98 8.01
N THR A 22 -15.44 21.35 7.85
CA THR A 22 -14.47 20.60 7.04
C THR A 22 -14.18 19.22 7.64
N SER A 23 -13.98 19.18 8.96
CA SER A 23 -13.80 17.95 9.73
C SER A 23 -15.02 17.03 9.63
N MET A 24 -16.22 17.60 9.78
CA MET A 24 -17.47 16.83 9.65
C MET A 24 -17.66 16.27 8.23
N THR A 25 -17.38 17.06 7.20
CA THR A 25 -17.44 16.60 5.79
C THR A 25 -16.45 15.45 5.53
N SER A 26 -15.24 15.53 6.10
CA SER A 26 -14.24 14.46 5.97
C SER A 26 -14.71 13.15 6.60
N LEU A 27 -15.33 13.24 7.79
CA LEU A 27 -15.92 12.07 8.46
C LEU A 27 -17.09 11.50 7.67
N GLU A 28 -17.97 12.34 7.14
CA GLU A 28 -19.10 11.92 6.31
C GLU A 28 -18.63 11.17 5.06
N GLN A 29 -17.62 11.67 4.37
CA GLN A 29 -16.99 10.99 3.22
C GLN A 29 -16.39 9.64 3.63
N TYR A 30 -15.69 9.59 4.76
CA TYR A 30 -15.12 8.35 5.28
C TYR A 30 -16.20 7.30 5.58
N PHE A 31 -17.31 7.68 6.23
CA PHE A 31 -18.40 6.74 6.51
C PHE A 31 -19.15 6.34 5.23
N THR A 32 -19.38 7.26 4.32
CA THR A 32 -20.10 6.99 3.06
C THR A 32 -19.33 5.99 2.18
N SER A 33 -18.00 6.06 2.14
CA SER A 33 -17.17 5.10 1.39
C SER A 33 -16.90 3.79 2.15
N GLY A 34 -17.41 3.63 3.37
CA GLY A 34 -17.12 2.49 4.23
C GLY A 34 -17.48 1.14 3.62
N GLU A 35 -18.67 1.03 3.02
CA GLU A 35 -19.11 -0.21 2.36
C GLU A 35 -18.20 -0.59 1.17
N LEU A 36 -17.80 0.41 0.37
CA LEU A 36 -16.87 0.23 -0.75
C LEU A 36 -15.55 -0.35 -0.26
N ARG A 37 -14.96 0.25 0.80
CA ARG A 37 -13.68 -0.21 1.38
C ARG A 37 -13.76 -1.62 1.93
N VAL A 38 -14.83 -1.96 2.64
CA VAL A 38 -15.04 -3.31 3.20
C VAL A 38 -15.16 -4.33 2.08
N LYS A 39 -15.95 -4.07 1.03
CA LYS A 39 -16.09 -4.95 -0.14
C LYS A 39 -14.75 -5.12 -0.87
N ALA A 40 -14.02 -4.02 -1.08
CA ALA A 40 -12.70 -4.08 -1.70
C ALA A 40 -11.72 -4.91 -0.87
N ALA A 41 -11.66 -4.69 0.44
CA ALA A 41 -10.79 -5.45 1.34
C ALA A 41 -11.12 -6.95 1.34
N ALA A 42 -12.40 -7.31 1.34
CA ALA A 42 -12.85 -8.70 1.23
C ALA A 42 -12.39 -9.34 -0.09
N THR A 43 -12.57 -8.62 -1.21
CA THR A 43 -12.15 -9.06 -2.54
C THR A 43 -10.63 -9.24 -2.62
N ILE A 44 -9.86 -8.27 -2.12
CA ILE A 44 -8.39 -8.33 -2.07
C ILE A 44 -7.94 -9.52 -1.22
N SER A 45 -8.50 -9.69 -0.02
CA SER A 45 -8.14 -10.79 0.88
C SER A 45 -8.41 -12.16 0.28
N ALA A 46 -9.54 -12.33 -0.41
CA ALA A 46 -9.89 -13.58 -1.08
C ALA A 46 -8.98 -13.91 -2.28
N ASN A 47 -8.36 -12.89 -2.89
CA ASN A 47 -7.55 -13.02 -4.11
C ASN A 47 -6.07 -12.64 -3.91
N ALA A 48 -5.59 -12.46 -2.69
CA ALA A 48 -4.25 -11.94 -2.41
C ALA A 48 -3.14 -12.72 -3.14
N SER A 49 -3.20 -14.05 -3.09
CA SER A 49 -2.21 -14.91 -3.77
C SER A 49 -2.23 -14.72 -5.29
N SER A 50 -3.40 -14.52 -5.90
CA SER A 50 -3.54 -14.29 -7.34
C SER A 50 -3.00 -12.91 -7.74
N ILE A 51 -3.32 -11.88 -6.96
CA ILE A 51 -2.83 -10.51 -7.16
C ILE A 51 -1.29 -10.50 -7.14
N ILE A 52 -0.69 -11.14 -6.13
CA ILE A 52 0.78 -11.19 -5.99
C ILE A 52 1.41 -11.95 -7.16
N LYS A 53 0.87 -13.11 -7.54
CA LYS A 53 1.37 -13.88 -8.68
C LYS A 53 1.34 -13.09 -9.98
N GLU A 54 0.27 -12.36 -10.25
CA GLU A 54 0.13 -11.55 -11.44
C GLU A 54 1.05 -10.32 -11.41
N ALA A 55 1.18 -9.65 -10.28
CA ALA A 55 2.14 -8.56 -10.09
C ALA A 55 3.58 -9.02 -10.32
N VAL A 56 3.95 -10.18 -9.78
CA VAL A 56 5.25 -10.81 -10.04
C VAL A 56 5.45 -11.13 -11.53
N ALA A 57 4.44 -11.72 -12.19
CA ALA A 57 4.51 -12.02 -13.61
C ALA A 57 4.74 -10.77 -14.46
N LYS A 58 4.04 -9.67 -14.15
CA LYS A 58 4.28 -8.36 -14.79
C LYS A 58 5.68 -7.83 -14.50
N SER A 59 6.18 -7.99 -13.28
CA SER A 59 7.53 -7.56 -12.90
C SER A 59 8.62 -8.32 -13.65
N LEU A 60 8.42 -9.59 -13.96
CA LEU A 60 9.38 -10.42 -14.72
C LEU A 60 9.56 -9.95 -16.18
N LEU A 61 8.68 -9.09 -16.70
CA LEU A 61 8.85 -8.48 -18.01
C LEU A 61 9.99 -7.44 -18.04
N TYR A 62 10.44 -6.95 -16.89
CA TYR A 62 11.59 -6.05 -16.80
C TYR A 62 12.89 -6.85 -16.88
N SER A 63 13.70 -6.58 -17.92
CA SER A 63 14.85 -7.40 -18.31
C SER A 63 15.92 -7.61 -17.23
N ASP A 64 16.04 -6.70 -16.28
CA ASP A 64 17.15 -6.71 -15.31
C ASP A 64 16.78 -7.34 -13.96
N ILE A 65 15.50 -7.64 -13.74
CA ILE A 65 15.03 -8.13 -12.44
C ILE A 65 15.54 -9.54 -12.10
N THR A 66 15.79 -10.36 -13.12
CA THR A 66 16.30 -11.74 -12.99
C THR A 66 17.80 -11.87 -13.28
N ARG A 67 18.50 -10.76 -13.60
CA ARG A 67 19.94 -10.75 -13.81
C ARG A 67 20.72 -10.64 -12.50
N PRO A 68 22.04 -10.91 -12.49
CA PRO A 68 22.88 -10.68 -11.32
C PRO A 68 22.67 -9.25 -10.75
N GLY A 69 22.33 -9.16 -9.47
CA GLY A 69 21.98 -7.88 -8.81
C GLY A 69 20.49 -7.55 -8.80
N GLY A 70 19.66 -8.16 -9.63
CA GLY A 70 18.21 -7.94 -9.67
C GLY A 70 17.48 -8.52 -8.46
N ASN A 71 16.26 -7.99 -8.21
CA ASN A 71 15.42 -8.39 -7.06
C ASN A 71 15.03 -9.87 -7.05
N MET A 72 14.98 -10.52 -8.22
CA MET A 72 14.53 -11.91 -8.38
C MET A 72 15.63 -12.83 -8.93
N TYR A 73 16.92 -12.44 -8.84
CA TYR A 73 18.02 -13.19 -9.39
C TYR A 73 18.24 -14.54 -8.71
N THR A 74 18.10 -14.61 -7.39
CA THR A 74 18.23 -15.89 -6.66
C THR A 74 16.89 -16.31 -6.09
N THR A 75 16.71 -17.62 -5.85
CA THR A 75 15.50 -18.16 -5.20
C THR A 75 15.19 -17.46 -3.87
N ARG A 76 16.25 -17.15 -3.08
CA ARG A 76 16.11 -16.43 -1.83
C ARG A 76 15.56 -15.00 -2.02
N ARG A 77 16.11 -14.26 -3.01
CA ARG A 77 15.62 -12.90 -3.33
C ARG A 77 14.22 -12.94 -3.90
N TYR A 78 13.93 -13.90 -4.75
CA TYR A 78 12.59 -14.11 -5.29
C TYR A 78 11.55 -14.35 -4.19
N ALA A 79 11.85 -15.25 -3.24
CA ALA A 79 10.96 -15.52 -2.11
C ALA A 79 10.79 -14.29 -1.20
N ALA A 80 11.86 -13.52 -0.96
CA ALA A 80 11.78 -12.28 -0.20
C ALA A 80 10.91 -11.24 -0.91
N CYS A 81 11.03 -11.08 -2.22
CA CYS A 81 10.21 -10.17 -3.01
C CYS A 81 8.71 -10.52 -2.91
N ILE A 82 8.34 -11.81 -3.02
CA ILE A 82 6.96 -12.27 -2.85
C ILE A 82 6.43 -11.94 -1.45
N ARG A 83 7.22 -12.22 -0.42
CA ARG A 83 6.86 -11.90 0.98
C ARG A 83 6.65 -10.40 1.17
N ASP A 84 7.54 -9.57 0.62
CA ASP A 84 7.45 -8.12 0.77
C ASP A 84 6.24 -7.56 0.01
N LEU A 85 5.93 -8.07 -1.17
CA LEU A 85 4.70 -7.72 -1.90
C LEU A 85 3.44 -8.12 -1.13
N ASP A 86 3.43 -9.28 -0.45
CA ASP A 86 2.32 -9.68 0.45
C ASP A 86 2.14 -8.68 1.59
N TYR A 87 3.24 -8.23 2.20
CA TYR A 87 3.19 -7.20 3.24
C TYR A 87 2.63 -5.87 2.71
N TYR A 88 3.09 -5.41 1.54
CA TYR A 88 2.59 -4.17 0.94
C TYR A 88 1.10 -4.25 0.63
N LEU A 89 0.64 -5.34 0.02
CA LEU A 89 -0.78 -5.55 -0.27
C LEU A 89 -1.63 -5.54 1.01
N ARG A 90 -1.21 -6.29 2.01
CA ARG A 90 -1.92 -6.43 3.28
C ARG A 90 -1.99 -5.12 4.05
N TYR A 91 -0.86 -4.43 4.24
CA TYR A 91 -0.85 -3.18 4.99
C TYR A 91 -1.50 -2.02 4.24
N SER A 92 -1.42 -1.97 2.91
CA SER A 92 -2.20 -1.03 2.11
C SER A 92 -3.72 -1.27 2.24
N THR A 93 -4.14 -2.54 2.31
CA THR A 93 -5.55 -2.89 2.56
C THR A 93 -5.99 -2.42 3.95
N TYR A 94 -5.15 -2.58 4.97
CA TYR A 94 -5.45 -2.09 6.33
C TYR A 94 -5.49 -0.56 6.39
N ALA A 95 -4.56 0.12 5.72
CA ALA A 95 -4.54 1.57 5.61
C ALA A 95 -5.79 2.11 4.91
N MET A 96 -6.23 1.46 3.83
CA MET A 96 -7.50 1.79 3.15
C MET A 96 -8.70 1.63 4.08
N LEU A 97 -8.79 0.55 4.86
CA LEU A 97 -9.87 0.35 5.83
C LEU A 97 -9.85 1.40 6.94
N ALA A 98 -8.66 1.74 7.45
CA ALA A 98 -8.49 2.77 8.47
C ALA A 98 -8.69 4.20 7.93
N GLY A 99 -8.55 4.40 6.62
CA GLY A 99 -8.57 5.73 5.98
C GLY A 99 -7.38 6.60 6.39
N ASP A 100 -6.24 5.98 6.77
CA ASP A 100 -5.06 6.69 7.29
C ASP A 100 -3.77 5.95 6.92
N THR A 101 -2.69 6.68 6.65
CA THR A 101 -1.39 6.12 6.23
C THR A 101 -0.47 5.74 7.39
N SER A 102 -0.79 6.09 8.64
CA SER A 102 0.11 5.89 9.79
C SER A 102 0.52 4.43 9.98
N ILE A 103 -0.34 3.48 9.61
CA ILE A 103 0.03 2.06 9.67
C ILE A 103 1.13 1.71 8.66
N LEU A 104 1.16 2.39 7.51
CA LEU A 104 2.24 2.21 6.52
C LEU A 104 3.56 2.78 7.04
N ASP A 105 3.53 3.95 7.70
CA ASP A 105 4.72 4.52 8.32
C ASP A 105 5.29 3.60 9.38
N GLU A 106 4.44 3.11 10.31
CA GLU A 106 4.86 2.31 11.44
C GLU A 106 5.29 0.88 11.06
N ARG A 107 4.60 0.24 10.12
CA ARG A 107 4.72 -1.19 9.85
C ARG A 107 5.43 -1.54 8.55
N VAL A 108 5.56 -0.58 7.64
CA VAL A 108 6.14 -0.81 6.31
C VAL A 108 7.36 0.07 6.09
N LEU A 109 7.20 1.39 6.19
CA LEU A 109 8.23 2.34 5.75
C LEU A 109 9.34 2.56 6.78
N ASN A 110 9.05 2.39 8.08
CA ASN A 110 10.04 2.62 9.14
C ASN A 110 11.27 1.70 8.97
N GLY A 111 12.39 2.29 8.60
CA GLY A 111 13.67 1.59 8.39
C GLY A 111 13.73 0.72 7.12
N LEU A 112 12.69 0.72 6.27
CA LEU A 112 12.66 -0.13 5.08
C LEU A 112 13.69 0.29 4.05
N LYS A 113 13.81 1.58 3.78
CA LYS A 113 14.76 2.13 2.80
C LYS A 113 16.21 1.83 3.20
N GLU A 114 16.55 2.03 4.47
CA GLU A 114 17.86 1.72 5.03
C GLU A 114 18.16 0.22 4.94
N THR A 115 17.16 -0.61 5.25
CA THR A 115 17.26 -2.06 5.11
C THR A 115 17.53 -2.47 3.67
N TYR A 116 16.79 -1.92 2.70
CA TYR A 116 16.97 -2.23 1.29
C TYR A 116 18.33 -1.76 0.77
N ASN A 117 18.78 -0.58 1.18
CA ASN A 117 20.11 -0.08 0.82
C ASN A 117 21.21 -1.00 1.37
N SER A 118 21.11 -1.43 2.63
CA SER A 118 22.10 -2.32 3.26
C SER A 118 22.15 -3.71 2.62
N LEU A 119 21.01 -4.21 2.12
CA LEU A 119 20.89 -5.51 1.46
C LEU A 119 21.09 -5.41 -0.07
N CYS A 120 21.39 -4.23 -0.59
CA CYS A 120 21.51 -3.97 -2.04
C CYS A 120 20.24 -4.41 -2.80
N VAL A 121 19.06 -4.12 -2.26
CA VAL A 121 17.78 -4.35 -2.94
C VAL A 121 17.51 -3.16 -3.86
N PRO A 122 17.31 -3.35 -5.18
CA PRO A 122 17.05 -2.25 -6.10
C PRO A 122 15.66 -1.62 -5.83
N ILE A 123 15.63 -0.41 -5.28
CA ILE A 123 14.39 0.31 -4.94
C ILE A 123 13.52 0.52 -6.18
N GLY A 124 14.11 0.91 -7.31
CA GLY A 124 13.37 1.13 -8.55
C GLY A 124 12.57 -0.11 -9.01
N ALA A 125 13.17 -1.30 -8.95
CA ALA A 125 12.48 -2.54 -9.28
C ALA A 125 11.35 -2.87 -8.27
N THR A 126 11.55 -2.55 -6.99
CA THR A 126 10.49 -2.70 -5.97
C THR A 126 9.31 -1.78 -6.25
N VAL A 127 9.57 -0.51 -6.56
CA VAL A 127 8.53 0.46 -6.94
C VAL A 127 7.75 -0.02 -8.17
N GLN A 128 8.44 -0.53 -9.20
CA GLN A 128 7.78 -1.09 -10.37
C GLN A 128 6.87 -2.28 -10.03
N ALA A 129 7.30 -3.16 -9.13
CA ALA A 129 6.49 -4.29 -8.68
C ALA A 129 5.24 -3.85 -7.89
N ILE A 130 5.36 -2.80 -7.07
CA ILE A 130 4.22 -2.22 -6.34
C ILE A 130 3.26 -1.55 -7.34
N GLN A 131 3.74 -0.85 -8.35
CA GLN A 131 2.88 -0.26 -9.40
C GLN A 131 2.15 -1.34 -10.21
N ALA A 132 2.82 -2.44 -10.56
CA ALA A 132 2.18 -3.58 -11.20
C ALA A 132 1.07 -4.17 -10.31
N MET A 133 1.32 -4.28 -9.00
CA MET A 133 0.32 -4.76 -8.03
C MET A 133 -0.86 -3.80 -7.89
N LYS A 134 -0.63 -2.48 -7.93
CA LYS A 134 -1.67 -1.45 -7.97
C LYS A 134 -2.60 -1.64 -9.16
N GLU A 135 -2.05 -1.85 -10.36
CA GLU A 135 -2.84 -2.07 -11.58
C GLU A 135 -3.70 -3.35 -11.49
N VAL A 136 -3.10 -4.45 -11.05
CA VAL A 136 -3.80 -5.74 -10.87
C VAL A 136 -4.93 -5.60 -9.87
N THR A 137 -4.64 -4.96 -8.72
CA THR A 137 -5.65 -4.74 -7.68
C THR A 137 -6.80 -3.88 -8.20
N ALA A 138 -6.51 -2.78 -8.88
CA ALA A 138 -7.52 -1.88 -9.44
C ALA A 138 -8.42 -2.59 -10.46
N SER A 139 -7.84 -3.44 -11.31
CA SER A 139 -8.60 -4.24 -12.28
C SER A 139 -9.57 -5.22 -11.61
N LEU A 140 -9.22 -5.72 -10.43
CA LEU A 140 -10.02 -6.68 -9.69
C LEU A 140 -11.15 -6.03 -8.88
N VAL A 141 -10.86 -4.92 -8.19
CA VAL A 141 -11.82 -4.28 -7.26
C VAL A 141 -12.71 -3.23 -7.94
N GLY A 142 -12.42 -2.87 -9.18
CA GLY A 142 -13.12 -1.85 -9.95
C GLY A 142 -12.55 -0.43 -9.76
N PRO A 143 -13.05 0.54 -10.55
CA PRO A 143 -12.40 1.85 -10.68
C PRO A 143 -12.41 2.68 -9.38
N ASP A 144 -13.52 2.71 -8.67
CA ASP A 144 -13.64 3.56 -7.47
C ASP A 144 -12.80 3.02 -6.31
N ALA A 145 -12.92 1.72 -6.01
CA ALA A 145 -12.11 1.08 -5.00
C ALA A 145 -10.62 1.01 -5.39
N GLY A 146 -10.34 0.82 -6.67
CA GLY A 146 -8.98 0.85 -7.21
C GLY A 146 -8.31 2.21 -7.07
N LYS A 147 -9.05 3.29 -7.27
CA LYS A 147 -8.57 4.65 -7.05
C LYS A 147 -8.25 4.90 -5.57
N GLU A 148 -9.15 4.49 -4.67
CA GLU A 148 -8.95 4.64 -3.23
C GLU A 148 -7.75 3.81 -2.75
N MET A 149 -7.67 2.53 -3.13
CA MET A 149 -6.53 1.66 -2.79
C MET A 149 -5.21 2.16 -3.38
N GLY A 150 -5.26 2.75 -4.57
CA GLY A 150 -4.10 3.29 -5.29
C GLY A 150 -3.33 4.34 -4.50
N VAL A 151 -4.00 5.15 -3.69
CA VAL A 151 -3.39 6.18 -2.83
C VAL A 151 -2.36 5.56 -1.88
N TYR A 152 -2.67 4.42 -1.30
CA TYR A 152 -1.81 3.75 -0.33
C TYR A 152 -0.60 3.06 -0.98
N PHE A 153 -0.75 2.52 -2.19
CA PHE A 153 0.38 2.03 -2.96
C PHE A 153 1.32 3.16 -3.39
N ASP A 154 0.76 4.27 -3.85
CA ASP A 154 1.55 5.46 -4.22
C ASP A 154 2.28 6.04 -3.00
N TYR A 155 1.66 5.99 -1.82
CA TYR A 155 2.30 6.41 -0.57
C TYR A 155 3.55 5.56 -0.26
N ILE A 156 3.46 4.22 -0.37
CA ILE A 156 4.63 3.34 -0.18
C ILE A 156 5.70 3.66 -1.22
N CYS A 157 5.32 3.82 -2.50
CA CYS A 157 6.27 4.14 -3.57
C CYS A 157 7.01 5.45 -3.30
N SER A 158 6.29 6.49 -2.84
CA SER A 158 6.88 7.77 -2.47
C SER A 158 7.84 7.65 -1.29
N GLY A 159 7.47 6.89 -0.26
CA GLY A 159 8.33 6.64 0.90
C GLY A 159 9.62 5.89 0.58
N LEU A 160 9.58 5.01 -0.42
CA LEU A 160 10.77 4.29 -0.92
C LEU A 160 11.64 5.15 -1.84
N GLY A 161 11.02 6.01 -2.67
CA GLY A 161 11.71 6.80 -3.70
C GLY A 161 12.39 8.06 -3.20
N ASN A 162 11.95 8.60 -2.07
CA ASN A 162 12.54 9.76 -1.41
C ASN A 162 13.68 9.34 -0.49
#